data_386ef8132355061bd40f368fc9d004ef
#
_entry.id   386ef8132355061bd40f368fc9d004ef
#
_cell.length_a   1.000
_cell.length_b   1.000
_cell.length_c   1.000
_cell.angle_alpha   90.00
_cell.angle_beta   90.00
_cell.angle_gamma   90.00
#
_symmetry.space_group_name_H-M   'P 1'
#
loop_
_entity.id
_entity.type
_entity.pdbx_description
1 polymer ?
#
loop_
_entity_poly.entity_id
_entity_poly.type
_entity_poly.pdbx_seq_one_letter_code
_entity_poly.pdbx_strand_id
1 'polypeptide(L)'
;MKTTRNTNLLGKSVLSAVVMLASTGVMAQENGNRDASGKIVRGPYETNRLFDNIWLGVGGGVNIYHGENDSYGSFGKRLAPALDLHVGKWITPSVGLRLGYSGINAKGWTTGQTMYAKNLVSGDIYDEKFGVSYLHGDVMWNFSNAVSGYKETRTWNFVPFVGAGWARSYGNGSHDNEFAVSIGLLNNIRLSNLLDLTLEARHMFVNQRFDGVARGSNGEGMISVTLGLSFKLNRRGFKRVAPPVVPDYTPYQNRIKALENDNADLAGRNKTLLAENEALRNRQPEKETVSSVSASPVVLFFAIGKATLDKKELTNLEFYVKHAIKADKNKIFTLIGSADKATGSKELNQRLSEQRMQYVYDLLTNKYGIPADRLKKRAEGDTNNRFAEPELNRAVIVE
;
A
#
# COMPACT_ATOMS: atom_id res chain seq x y z
N MET A 1 -22.62 11.00 -64.63
CA MET A 1 -23.26 9.96 -63.79
C MET A 1 -22.38 9.75 -62.54
N LYS A 2 -22.76 10.39 -61.43
CA LYS A 2 -21.95 10.36 -60.20
C LYS A 2 -22.26 9.07 -59.41
N THR A 3 -21.34 8.14 -59.40
CA THR A 3 -21.40 6.98 -58.52
C THR A 3 -20.73 7.34 -57.21
N THR A 4 -21.50 7.76 -56.24
CA THR A 4 -21.09 7.85 -54.84
C THR A 4 -20.81 6.44 -54.31
N ARG A 5 -19.58 6.01 -54.26
CA ARG A 5 -19.20 4.72 -53.64
C ARG A 5 -18.97 4.93 -52.16
N ASN A 6 -19.73 4.18 -51.42
CA ASN A 6 -19.73 4.06 -49.96
C ASN A 6 -18.37 3.55 -49.44
N THR A 7 -17.39 4.42 -49.19
CA THR A 7 -16.08 4.09 -48.60
C THR A 7 -16.14 3.96 -47.07
N ASN A 8 -17.31 4.24 -46.48
CA ASN A 8 -17.48 4.22 -45.03
C ASN A 8 -17.83 2.84 -44.42
N LEU A 9 -18.08 1.79 -45.21
CA LEU A 9 -18.52 0.50 -44.68
C LEU A 9 -17.38 -0.38 -44.16
N LEU A 10 -16.22 -0.37 -44.80
CA LEU A 10 -15.11 -1.25 -44.41
C LEU A 10 -14.39 -0.81 -43.15
N GLY A 11 -14.19 0.49 -42.97
CA GLY A 11 -13.63 1.02 -41.70
C GLY A 11 -14.54 0.79 -40.51
N LYS A 12 -15.87 0.90 -40.75
CA LYS A 12 -16.87 0.58 -39.70
C LYS A 12 -16.95 -0.90 -39.39
N SER A 13 -16.72 -1.77 -40.39
CA SER A 13 -16.79 -3.25 -40.21
C SER A 13 -15.58 -3.80 -39.43
N VAL A 14 -14.38 -3.27 -39.65
CA VAL A 14 -13.17 -3.70 -38.93
C VAL A 14 -13.23 -3.18 -37.48
N LEU A 15 -13.67 -1.94 -37.28
CA LEU A 15 -13.85 -1.39 -35.93
C LEU A 15 -14.96 -2.12 -35.16
N SER A 16 -16.06 -2.50 -35.85
CA SER A 16 -17.16 -3.28 -35.26
C SER A 16 -16.74 -4.71 -34.91
N ALA A 17 -15.91 -5.38 -35.73
CA ALA A 17 -15.41 -6.71 -35.43
C ALA A 17 -14.46 -6.74 -34.22
N VAL A 18 -13.60 -5.74 -34.09
CA VAL A 18 -12.72 -5.58 -32.91
C VAL A 18 -13.52 -5.26 -31.66
N VAL A 19 -14.57 -4.47 -31.77
CA VAL A 19 -15.47 -4.16 -30.65
C VAL A 19 -16.34 -5.37 -30.27
N MET A 20 -16.83 -6.17 -31.24
CA MET A 20 -17.60 -7.38 -30.94
C MET A 20 -16.77 -8.51 -30.31
N LEU A 21 -15.52 -8.69 -30.70
CA LEU A 21 -14.60 -9.62 -30.03
C LEU A 21 -14.29 -9.18 -28.59
N ALA A 22 -14.33 -7.88 -28.31
CA ALA A 22 -14.18 -7.33 -26.97
C ALA A 22 -15.39 -7.54 -26.07
N SER A 23 -16.63 -7.58 -26.64
CA SER A 23 -17.86 -7.62 -25.85
C SER A 23 -18.24 -9.02 -25.35
N THR A 24 -17.82 -10.09 -26.02
CA THR A 24 -18.17 -11.47 -25.64
C THR A 24 -17.30 -12.03 -24.49
N GLY A 25 -16.12 -11.46 -24.23
CA GLY A 25 -15.22 -11.90 -23.16
C GLY A 25 -15.48 -11.34 -21.76
N VAL A 26 -16.36 -10.36 -21.63
CA VAL A 26 -16.59 -9.67 -20.33
C VAL A 26 -17.46 -10.49 -19.37
N MET A 27 -18.21 -11.48 -19.85
CA MET A 27 -19.23 -12.19 -19.07
C MET A 27 -18.74 -13.42 -18.28
N ALA A 28 -17.50 -13.83 -18.40
CA ALA A 28 -17.04 -15.10 -17.82
C ALA A 28 -15.81 -14.93 -16.93
N GLN A 29 -15.88 -14.06 -15.91
CA GLN A 29 -14.76 -13.99 -14.97
C GLN A 29 -15.19 -14.01 -13.50
N GLU A 30 -14.73 -15.09 -12.85
CA GLU A 30 -14.94 -15.45 -11.47
C GLU A 30 -14.62 -14.35 -10.45
N ASN A 31 -15.34 -14.42 -9.34
CA ASN A 31 -15.48 -13.53 -8.21
C ASN A 31 -14.22 -13.27 -7.33
N GLY A 32 -13.00 -13.39 -7.85
CA GLY A 32 -11.76 -13.35 -7.03
C GLY A 32 -11.39 -12.02 -6.36
N ASN A 33 -12.10 -10.91 -6.63
CA ASN A 33 -11.81 -9.58 -6.06
C ASN A 33 -13.06 -8.89 -5.47
N ARG A 34 -14.01 -9.68 -5.00
CA ARG A 34 -15.21 -9.18 -4.33
C ARG A 34 -15.17 -9.58 -2.85
N ASP A 35 -15.69 -8.68 -2.01
CA ASP A 35 -15.92 -8.98 -0.59
C ASP A 35 -17.13 -9.90 -0.40
N ALA A 36 -17.41 -10.26 0.83
CA ALA A 36 -18.55 -11.12 1.18
C ALA A 36 -19.92 -10.55 0.75
N SER A 37 -20.00 -9.23 0.48
CA SER A 37 -21.21 -8.56 -0.03
C SER A 37 -21.27 -8.52 -1.55
N GLY A 38 -20.30 -9.11 -2.25
CA GLY A 38 -20.20 -9.10 -3.71
C GLY A 38 -19.66 -7.81 -4.32
N LYS A 39 -19.22 -6.84 -3.51
CA LYS A 39 -18.67 -5.56 -3.95
C LYS A 39 -17.19 -5.70 -4.31
N ILE A 40 -16.77 -5.04 -5.40
CA ILE A 40 -15.35 -5.03 -5.79
C ILE A 40 -14.52 -4.37 -4.69
N VAL A 41 -13.55 -5.13 -4.15
CA VAL A 41 -12.60 -4.61 -3.17
C VAL A 41 -11.68 -3.61 -3.87
N ARG A 42 -11.74 -2.35 -3.45
CA ARG A 42 -10.86 -1.27 -3.90
C ARG A 42 -9.98 -0.84 -2.74
N GLY A 43 -8.74 -0.43 -3.04
CA GLY A 43 -7.80 0.03 -2.01
C GLY A 43 -6.43 0.31 -2.61
N PRO A 44 -5.54 0.96 -1.86
CA PRO A 44 -4.19 1.24 -2.31
C PRO A 44 -3.40 -0.04 -2.51
N TYR A 45 -2.46 0.01 -3.45
CA TYR A 45 -1.47 -1.03 -3.69
C TYR A 45 -0.11 -0.61 -3.16
N GLU A 46 0.68 -1.57 -2.71
CA GLU A 46 2.09 -1.33 -2.39
C GLU A 46 2.81 -0.78 -3.64
N THR A 47 3.65 0.21 -3.45
CA THR A 47 4.49 0.75 -4.52
C THR A 47 5.43 -0.34 -5.02
N ASN A 48 5.42 -0.61 -6.34
CA ASN A 48 6.35 -1.57 -6.93
C ASN A 48 7.73 -0.91 -7.13
N ARG A 49 8.79 -1.73 -7.11
CA ARG A 49 10.17 -1.29 -7.35
C ARG A 49 10.36 -0.91 -8.82
N LEU A 50 11.45 -0.21 -9.15
CA LEU A 50 11.71 0.28 -10.50
C LEU A 50 11.64 -0.84 -11.55
N PHE A 51 12.17 -2.01 -11.27
CA PHE A 51 12.21 -3.15 -12.20
C PHE A 51 11.08 -4.16 -12.04
N ASP A 52 10.12 -3.95 -11.11
CA ASP A 52 8.96 -4.80 -10.99
C ASP A 52 7.92 -4.52 -12.09
N ASN A 53 7.18 -5.56 -12.48
CA ASN A 53 6.09 -5.47 -13.45
C ASN A 53 6.50 -4.91 -14.84
N ILE A 54 7.74 -5.19 -15.24
CA ILE A 54 8.26 -4.89 -16.58
C ILE A 54 7.95 -6.04 -17.52
N TRP A 55 7.67 -5.71 -18.77
CA TRP A 55 7.56 -6.67 -19.85
C TRP A 55 8.29 -6.22 -21.10
N LEU A 56 8.72 -7.18 -21.92
CA LEU A 56 9.22 -6.99 -23.26
C LEU A 56 8.23 -7.63 -24.22
N GLY A 57 7.92 -6.94 -25.32
CA GLY A 57 7.02 -7.49 -26.32
C GLY A 57 7.60 -7.41 -27.72
N VAL A 58 7.23 -8.41 -28.51
CA VAL A 58 7.50 -8.48 -29.94
C VAL A 58 6.23 -8.91 -30.67
N GLY A 59 5.87 -8.20 -31.72
CA GLY A 59 4.69 -8.50 -32.53
C GLY A 59 4.98 -8.31 -34.01
N GLY A 60 4.30 -9.10 -34.81
CA GLY A 60 4.30 -8.99 -36.26
C GLY A 60 2.88 -8.99 -36.81
N GLY A 61 2.68 -8.37 -37.95
CA GLY A 61 1.34 -8.26 -38.50
C GLY A 61 1.30 -7.48 -39.80
N VAL A 62 0.22 -6.76 -39.99
CA VAL A 62 -0.03 -5.97 -41.18
C VAL A 62 -0.41 -4.55 -40.83
N ASN A 63 -0.06 -3.62 -41.66
CA ASN A 63 -0.54 -2.25 -41.62
C ASN A 63 -1.16 -1.83 -42.94
N ILE A 64 -1.94 -0.78 -42.84
CA ILE A 64 -2.56 -0.10 -43.98
C ILE A 64 -2.36 1.38 -43.73
N TYR A 65 -1.66 2.01 -44.69
CA TYR A 65 -1.62 3.45 -44.77
C TYR A 65 -2.90 3.96 -45.41
N HIS A 66 -3.47 5.01 -44.87
CA HIS A 66 -4.60 5.72 -45.46
C HIS A 66 -4.24 7.18 -45.71
N GLY A 67 -4.35 7.55 -46.96
CA GLY A 67 -4.13 8.89 -47.46
C GLY A 67 -5.23 9.30 -48.46
N GLU A 68 -5.00 10.34 -49.21
CA GLU A 68 -6.02 10.94 -50.07
C GLU A 68 -6.41 10.06 -51.25
N ASN A 69 -5.48 9.23 -51.74
CA ASN A 69 -5.62 8.50 -53.01
C ASN A 69 -6.07 7.04 -52.81
N ASP A 70 -6.62 6.71 -51.66
CA ASP A 70 -7.06 5.33 -51.30
C ASP A 70 -8.07 4.71 -52.27
N SER A 71 -8.83 5.52 -52.98
CA SER A 71 -9.86 5.05 -53.92
C SER A 71 -9.32 4.42 -55.21
N TYR A 72 -8.03 4.64 -55.52
CA TYR A 72 -7.44 4.17 -56.75
C TYR A 72 -7.05 2.69 -56.80
N GLY A 73 -7.13 1.99 -55.69
CA GLY A 73 -6.83 0.56 -55.69
C GLY A 73 -7.54 -0.25 -54.63
N SER A 74 -7.39 -1.57 -54.73
CA SER A 74 -8.02 -2.49 -53.80
C SER A 74 -7.32 -2.48 -52.42
N PHE A 75 -8.10 -2.68 -51.38
CA PHE A 75 -7.62 -2.77 -49.99
C PHE A 75 -6.40 -3.70 -49.81
N GLY A 76 -6.42 -4.90 -50.47
CA GLY A 76 -5.34 -5.86 -50.34
C GLY A 76 -3.98 -5.41 -50.87
N LYS A 77 -3.97 -4.48 -51.85
CA LYS A 77 -2.72 -3.92 -52.41
C LYS A 77 -2.01 -2.95 -51.46
N ARG A 78 -2.73 -2.40 -50.50
CA ARG A 78 -2.20 -1.51 -49.44
C ARG A 78 -1.64 -2.23 -48.23
N LEU A 79 -1.93 -3.53 -48.11
CA LEU A 79 -1.39 -4.31 -47.00
C LEU A 79 0.14 -4.34 -47.06
N ALA A 80 0.76 -3.94 -45.99
CA ALA A 80 2.19 -3.97 -45.80
C ALA A 80 2.54 -4.67 -44.46
N PRO A 81 3.74 -5.28 -44.36
CA PRO A 81 4.14 -5.93 -43.13
C PRO A 81 4.36 -4.89 -42.01
N ALA A 82 3.95 -5.27 -40.80
CA ALA A 82 4.16 -4.49 -39.58
C ALA A 82 4.99 -5.27 -38.59
N LEU A 83 5.89 -4.58 -37.89
CA LEU A 83 6.65 -5.04 -36.74
C LEU A 83 6.35 -4.11 -35.59
N ASP A 84 6.21 -4.69 -34.41
CA ASP A 84 6.08 -3.97 -33.13
C ASP A 84 7.08 -4.54 -32.12
N LEU A 85 7.91 -3.69 -31.56
CA LEU A 85 8.86 -4.03 -30.49
C LEU A 85 8.66 -3.06 -29.35
N HIS A 86 8.49 -3.55 -28.12
CA HIS A 86 8.27 -2.64 -27.02
C HIS A 86 8.76 -3.17 -25.68
N VAL A 87 9.04 -2.23 -24.78
CA VAL A 87 9.25 -2.45 -23.37
C VAL A 87 8.25 -1.61 -22.58
N GLY A 88 7.64 -2.20 -21.57
CA GLY A 88 6.67 -1.47 -20.77
C GLY A 88 6.74 -1.85 -19.30
N LYS A 89 6.08 -1.04 -18.50
CA LYS A 89 5.97 -1.21 -17.05
C LYS A 89 4.55 -0.89 -16.61
N TRP A 90 3.95 -1.81 -15.85
CA TRP A 90 2.74 -1.50 -15.11
C TRP A 90 3.10 -0.73 -13.84
N ILE A 91 2.65 0.51 -13.73
CA ILE A 91 2.86 1.37 -12.55
C ILE A 91 1.84 1.01 -11.46
N THR A 92 0.60 0.80 -11.89
CA THR A 92 -0.51 0.28 -11.06
C THR A 92 -1.15 -0.90 -11.80
N PRO A 93 -2.05 -1.66 -11.17
CA PRO A 93 -2.79 -2.71 -11.88
C PRO A 93 -3.55 -2.23 -13.12
N SER A 94 -3.91 -0.95 -13.17
CA SER A 94 -4.73 -0.38 -14.24
C SER A 94 -3.99 0.60 -15.13
N VAL A 95 -2.82 1.08 -14.74
CA VAL A 95 -2.05 2.08 -15.52
C VAL A 95 -0.66 1.56 -15.80
N GLY A 96 -0.29 1.54 -17.07
CA GLY A 96 1.03 1.17 -17.57
C GLY A 96 1.62 2.24 -18.45
N LEU A 97 2.92 2.21 -18.59
CA LEU A 97 3.70 3.01 -19.52
C LEU A 97 4.48 2.07 -20.45
N ARG A 98 4.58 2.43 -21.73
CA ARG A 98 5.28 1.63 -22.72
C ARG A 98 6.12 2.54 -23.60
N LEU A 99 7.33 2.11 -23.94
CA LEU A 99 8.15 2.63 -25.02
C LEU A 99 8.21 1.58 -26.10
N GLY A 100 8.02 1.99 -27.34
CA GLY A 100 7.94 1.06 -28.43
C GLY A 100 8.47 1.60 -29.75
N TYR A 101 8.73 0.65 -30.63
CA TYR A 101 9.05 0.87 -32.04
C TYR A 101 8.03 0.11 -32.87
N SER A 102 7.37 0.82 -33.77
CA SER A 102 6.46 0.22 -34.75
C SER A 102 6.88 0.63 -36.17
N GLY A 103 6.77 -0.27 -37.13
CA GLY A 103 7.09 0.08 -38.50
C GLY A 103 7.22 -1.12 -39.40
N ILE A 104 7.91 -0.96 -40.41
CA ILE A 104 8.55 -1.61 -41.58
C ILE A 104 8.24 -0.84 -42.84
N ASN A 105 7.06 -1.02 -43.43
CA ASN A 105 6.72 -0.38 -44.73
C ASN A 105 5.25 0.08 -44.74
N ALA A 106 4.97 1.04 -45.55
CA ALA A 106 3.64 1.46 -45.99
C ALA A 106 3.50 1.35 -47.49
N LYS A 107 2.28 1.19 -47.97
CA LYS A 107 1.92 1.14 -49.36
C LYS A 107 0.67 1.99 -49.61
N GLY A 108 0.66 2.75 -50.69
CA GLY A 108 -0.44 3.60 -51.07
C GLY A 108 -0.44 3.92 -52.54
N TRP A 109 -1.15 4.99 -52.91
CA TRP A 109 -1.13 5.61 -54.21
C TRP A 109 -0.99 7.11 -54.07
N THR A 110 -0.21 7.69 -54.97
CA THR A 110 0.04 9.11 -55.01
C THR A 110 -0.28 9.68 -56.38
N THR A 111 -0.62 10.96 -56.45
CA THR A 111 -0.84 11.69 -57.68
C THR A 111 0.45 12.41 -58.06
N GLY A 112 0.95 12.13 -59.28
CA GLY A 112 2.22 12.66 -59.76
C GLY A 112 3.44 11.84 -59.24
N GLN A 113 4.58 12.16 -59.82
CA GLN A 113 5.85 11.50 -59.47
C GLN A 113 6.45 12.08 -58.19
N THR A 114 6.03 11.54 -57.04
CA THR A 114 6.51 11.93 -55.72
C THR A 114 7.79 11.20 -55.33
N MET A 115 8.37 11.54 -54.15
CA MET A 115 9.59 10.91 -53.67
C MET A 115 9.47 9.39 -53.43
N TYR A 116 8.26 8.88 -53.19
CA TYR A 116 8.01 7.45 -52.91
C TYR A 116 7.27 6.74 -54.06
N ALA A 117 6.93 7.46 -55.13
CA ALA A 117 6.29 6.90 -56.32
C ALA A 117 7.14 5.80 -56.96
N LYS A 118 6.52 4.71 -57.36
CA LYS A 118 7.18 3.56 -58.01
C LYS A 118 6.72 3.40 -59.44
N ASN A 119 5.57 2.87 -59.70
CA ASN A 119 5.10 2.57 -61.04
C ASN A 119 3.85 3.38 -61.36
N LEU A 120 3.74 3.84 -62.58
CA LEU A 120 2.53 4.45 -63.11
C LEU A 120 1.42 3.41 -63.19
N VAL A 121 0.30 3.69 -62.54
CA VAL A 121 -0.86 2.77 -62.50
C VAL A 121 -1.91 3.16 -63.53
N SER A 122 -2.29 4.47 -63.59
CA SER A 122 -3.25 4.98 -64.57
C SER A 122 -3.25 6.50 -64.53
N GLY A 123 -3.27 7.18 -65.68
CA GLY A 123 -3.27 8.62 -65.79
C GLY A 123 -2.04 9.23 -65.10
N ASP A 124 -2.25 9.97 -64.03
CA ASP A 124 -1.18 10.56 -63.22
C ASP A 124 -1.06 9.89 -61.81
N ILE A 125 -1.59 8.65 -61.69
CA ILE A 125 -1.60 7.89 -60.42
C ILE A 125 -0.46 6.88 -60.43
N TYR A 126 0.37 6.96 -59.41
CA TYR A 126 1.48 6.05 -59.14
C TYR A 126 1.19 5.20 -57.91
N ASP A 127 1.62 3.96 -57.93
CA ASP A 127 1.76 3.19 -56.68
C ASP A 127 2.95 3.73 -55.90
N GLU A 128 2.84 3.71 -54.59
CA GLU A 128 3.93 4.13 -53.73
C GLU A 128 4.25 3.06 -52.68
N LYS A 129 5.52 3.02 -52.28
CA LYS A 129 6.01 2.18 -51.19
C LYS A 129 7.16 2.87 -50.48
N PHE A 130 7.03 3.04 -49.20
CA PHE A 130 8.04 3.67 -48.36
C PHE A 130 8.21 2.92 -47.03
N GLY A 131 9.37 3.08 -46.42
CA GLY A 131 9.64 2.59 -45.09
C GLY A 131 9.00 3.48 -44.04
N VAL A 132 8.54 2.90 -42.94
CA VAL A 132 8.00 3.63 -41.79
C VAL A 132 8.72 3.19 -40.54
N SER A 133 9.06 4.15 -39.70
CA SER A 133 9.65 3.97 -38.37
C SER A 133 8.92 4.87 -37.39
N TYR A 134 8.34 4.33 -36.37
CA TYR A 134 7.62 5.07 -35.33
C TYR A 134 8.16 4.69 -33.96
N LEU A 135 8.90 5.62 -33.35
CA LEU A 135 9.36 5.50 -31.97
C LEU A 135 8.38 6.25 -31.07
N HIS A 136 7.74 5.56 -30.14
CA HIS A 136 6.62 6.11 -29.38
C HIS A 136 6.66 5.75 -27.89
N GLY A 137 6.04 6.62 -27.10
CA GLY A 137 5.65 6.34 -25.73
C GLY A 137 4.14 6.23 -25.63
N ASP A 138 3.64 5.22 -24.92
CA ASP A 138 2.21 5.01 -24.71
C ASP A 138 1.85 5.06 -23.24
N VAL A 139 0.70 5.64 -22.95
CA VAL A 139 -0.02 5.50 -21.66
C VAL A 139 -1.13 4.47 -21.87
N MET A 140 -1.10 3.42 -21.06
CA MET A 140 -1.97 2.25 -21.21
C MET A 140 -2.94 2.17 -20.04
N TRP A 141 -4.20 1.88 -20.31
CA TRP A 141 -5.21 1.71 -19.31
C TRP A 141 -5.79 0.30 -19.34
N ASN A 142 -5.45 -0.55 -18.36
CA ASN A 142 -6.07 -1.86 -18.23
C ASN A 142 -7.51 -1.72 -17.74
N PHE A 143 -8.41 -1.60 -18.71
CA PHE A 143 -9.84 -1.43 -18.46
C PHE A 143 -10.43 -2.63 -17.70
N SER A 144 -9.99 -3.84 -18.00
CA SER A 144 -10.43 -5.05 -17.32
C SER A 144 -10.14 -5.00 -15.81
N ASN A 145 -8.95 -4.54 -15.42
CA ASN A 145 -8.61 -4.36 -14.02
C ASN A 145 -9.31 -3.17 -13.36
N ALA A 146 -9.52 -2.09 -14.11
CA ALA A 146 -10.20 -0.91 -13.60
C ALA A 146 -11.67 -1.18 -13.26
N VAL A 147 -12.38 -1.92 -14.11
CA VAL A 147 -13.83 -2.21 -13.97
C VAL A 147 -14.09 -3.41 -13.07
N SER A 148 -13.35 -4.52 -13.28
CA SER A 148 -13.61 -5.79 -12.58
C SER A 148 -12.70 -6.03 -11.37
N GLY A 149 -11.84 -5.06 -11.02
CA GLY A 149 -10.82 -5.21 -9.98
C GLY A 149 -9.60 -6.00 -10.46
N TYR A 150 -8.49 -5.85 -9.74
CA TYR A 150 -7.25 -6.53 -10.09
C TYR A 150 -7.29 -8.01 -9.72
N LYS A 151 -6.95 -8.87 -10.69
CA LYS A 151 -6.73 -10.31 -10.50
C LYS A 151 -5.46 -10.72 -11.22
N GLU A 152 -4.45 -11.18 -10.48
CA GLU A 152 -3.16 -11.57 -11.07
C GLU A 152 -3.29 -12.72 -12.09
N THR A 153 -4.23 -13.61 -11.87
CA THR A 153 -4.49 -14.80 -12.72
C THR A 153 -5.47 -14.53 -13.85
N ARG A 154 -5.83 -13.26 -14.10
CA ARG A 154 -6.77 -12.92 -15.18
C ARG A 154 -6.24 -13.40 -16.53
N THR A 155 -7.05 -14.19 -17.25
CA THR A 155 -6.66 -14.78 -18.54
C THR A 155 -6.66 -13.75 -19.65
N TRP A 156 -7.63 -12.82 -19.65
CA TRP A 156 -7.75 -11.81 -20.70
C TRP A 156 -7.87 -10.41 -20.11
N ASN A 157 -7.06 -9.49 -20.65
CA ASN A 157 -7.08 -8.07 -20.32
C ASN A 157 -7.31 -7.26 -21.57
N PHE A 158 -8.26 -6.35 -21.53
CA PHE A 158 -8.55 -5.33 -22.51
C PHE A 158 -7.89 -4.03 -22.09
N VAL A 159 -7.01 -3.51 -22.94
CA VAL A 159 -6.12 -2.39 -22.61
C VAL A 159 -6.12 -1.36 -23.72
N PRO A 160 -7.04 -0.38 -23.71
CA PRO A 160 -6.91 0.80 -24.55
C PRO A 160 -5.66 1.60 -24.16
N PHE A 161 -5.07 2.27 -25.13
CA PHE A 161 -3.91 3.15 -24.94
C PHE A 161 -3.93 4.35 -25.85
N VAL A 162 -3.21 5.37 -25.44
CA VAL A 162 -2.87 6.54 -26.24
C VAL A 162 -1.35 6.69 -26.25
N GLY A 163 -0.81 7.09 -27.39
CA GLY A 163 0.64 7.24 -27.56
C GLY A 163 0.98 8.46 -28.36
N ALA A 164 2.23 8.87 -28.23
CA ALA A 164 2.82 9.93 -29.02
C ALA A 164 4.30 9.64 -29.24
N GLY A 165 4.84 10.13 -30.35
CA GLY A 165 6.24 9.88 -30.63
C GLY A 165 6.69 10.43 -31.97
N TRP A 166 7.84 9.96 -32.41
CA TRP A 166 8.53 10.38 -33.59
C TRP A 166 8.30 9.37 -34.71
N ALA A 167 7.63 9.81 -35.77
CA ALA A 167 7.41 9.01 -36.98
C ALA A 167 8.33 9.48 -38.10
N ARG A 168 8.88 8.54 -38.84
CA ARG A 168 9.72 8.77 -39.98
C ARG A 168 9.27 7.94 -41.16
N SER A 169 9.01 8.56 -42.28
CA SER A 169 8.88 7.91 -43.58
C SER A 169 10.21 7.99 -44.34
N TYR A 170 10.56 6.95 -45.09
CA TYR A 170 11.82 6.93 -45.85
C TYR A 170 11.77 6.02 -47.06
N GLY A 171 12.49 6.42 -48.12
CA GLY A 171 12.58 5.62 -49.34
C GLY A 171 13.26 6.43 -50.45
N ASN A 172 13.81 5.75 -51.47
CA ASN A 172 14.46 6.35 -52.63
C ASN A 172 15.49 7.46 -52.30
N GLY A 173 16.19 7.34 -51.17
CA GLY A 173 17.14 8.36 -50.73
C GLY A 173 16.52 9.58 -50.01
N SER A 174 15.22 9.65 -49.94
CA SER A 174 14.47 10.73 -49.27
C SER A 174 13.84 10.26 -47.96
N HIS A 175 13.55 11.20 -47.07
CA HIS A 175 12.85 10.92 -45.82
C HIS A 175 12.11 12.16 -45.33
N ASP A 176 11.06 11.94 -44.54
CA ASP A 176 10.39 12.95 -43.75
C ASP A 176 10.27 12.52 -42.29
N ASN A 177 10.17 13.50 -41.40
CA ASN A 177 10.09 13.25 -39.95
C ASN A 177 8.97 14.07 -39.36
N GLU A 178 8.12 13.41 -38.59
CA GLU A 178 6.97 14.07 -38.01
C GLU A 178 6.72 13.61 -36.56
N PHE A 179 6.04 14.46 -35.80
CA PHE A 179 5.47 14.06 -34.55
C PHE A 179 4.11 13.43 -34.81
N ALA A 180 3.96 12.19 -34.38
CA ALA A 180 2.74 11.42 -34.56
C ALA A 180 2.07 11.13 -33.22
N VAL A 181 0.75 11.07 -33.24
CA VAL A 181 -0.07 10.63 -32.12
C VAL A 181 -0.72 9.30 -32.49
N SER A 182 -0.92 8.42 -31.54
CA SER A 182 -1.60 7.15 -31.80
C SER A 182 -2.61 6.83 -30.72
N ILE A 183 -3.63 6.09 -31.13
CA ILE A 183 -4.58 5.43 -30.22
C ILE A 183 -4.64 3.96 -30.57
N GLY A 184 -4.94 3.12 -29.62
CA GLY A 184 -5.07 1.71 -29.91
C GLY A 184 -5.68 0.89 -28.80
N LEU A 185 -5.81 -0.38 -29.13
CA LEU A 185 -6.39 -1.40 -28.27
C LEU A 185 -5.46 -2.60 -28.22
N LEU A 186 -5.03 -2.97 -27.05
CA LEU A 186 -4.27 -4.18 -26.81
C LEU A 186 -5.15 -5.21 -26.09
N ASN A 187 -5.31 -6.38 -26.68
CA ASN A 187 -5.85 -7.54 -26.03
C ASN A 187 -4.68 -8.41 -25.56
N ASN A 188 -4.59 -8.62 -24.27
CA ASN A 188 -3.53 -9.38 -23.65
C ASN A 188 -4.09 -10.67 -23.05
N ILE A 189 -3.70 -11.81 -23.60
CA ILE A 189 -4.18 -13.15 -23.23
C ILE A 189 -3.05 -13.88 -22.51
N ARG A 190 -3.26 -14.22 -21.27
CA ARG A 190 -2.27 -14.92 -20.45
C ARG A 190 -2.11 -16.36 -20.89
N LEU A 191 -0.93 -16.74 -21.37
CA LEU A 191 -0.55 -18.11 -21.67
C LEU A 191 0.12 -18.80 -20.46
N SER A 192 0.94 -18.03 -19.73
CA SER A 192 1.64 -18.52 -18.55
C SER A 192 1.92 -17.38 -17.57
N ASN A 193 2.63 -17.68 -16.50
CA ASN A 193 3.10 -16.63 -15.57
C ASN A 193 4.13 -15.69 -16.20
N LEU A 194 4.83 -16.15 -17.26
CA LEU A 194 5.92 -15.42 -17.91
C LEU A 194 5.50 -14.82 -19.25
N LEU A 195 4.48 -15.39 -19.90
CA LEU A 195 4.18 -15.18 -21.30
C LEU A 195 2.72 -14.84 -21.51
N ASP A 196 2.48 -13.76 -22.23
CA ASP A 196 1.16 -13.41 -22.75
C ASP A 196 1.18 -13.40 -24.29
N LEU A 197 0.07 -13.81 -24.89
CA LEU A 197 -0.23 -13.58 -26.30
C LEU A 197 -0.89 -12.20 -26.41
N THR A 198 -0.44 -11.40 -27.36
CA THR A 198 -0.95 -10.04 -27.58
C THR A 198 -1.58 -9.91 -28.97
N LEU A 199 -2.75 -9.30 -29.03
CA LEU A 199 -3.35 -8.82 -30.27
C LEU A 199 -3.58 -7.32 -30.13
N GLU A 200 -2.84 -6.53 -30.92
CA GLU A 200 -2.90 -5.07 -30.88
C GLU A 200 -3.45 -4.52 -32.18
N ALA A 201 -4.33 -3.53 -32.06
CA ALA A 201 -4.76 -2.67 -33.14
C ALA A 201 -4.36 -1.23 -32.78
N ARG A 202 -3.59 -0.59 -33.64
CA ARG A 202 -3.10 0.79 -33.47
C ARG A 202 -3.48 1.65 -34.66
N HIS A 203 -3.94 2.84 -34.40
CA HIS A 203 -4.08 3.89 -35.42
C HIS A 203 -3.10 5.02 -35.07
N MET A 204 -2.15 5.24 -35.95
CA MET A 204 -1.20 6.34 -35.93
C MET A 204 -1.71 7.46 -36.82
N PHE A 205 -1.77 8.66 -36.30
CA PHE A 205 -2.14 9.88 -37.01
C PHE A 205 -0.87 10.66 -37.34
N VAL A 206 -0.72 11.02 -38.60
CA VAL A 206 0.40 11.79 -39.10
C VAL A 206 -0.10 13.00 -39.88
N ASN A 207 0.80 13.92 -40.17
CA ASN A 207 0.49 15.07 -40.99
C ASN A 207 0.44 14.66 -42.48
N GLN A 208 -0.22 15.45 -43.33
CA GLN A 208 -0.38 15.26 -44.76
C GLN A 208 0.93 15.15 -45.57
N ARG A 209 2.08 15.45 -44.98
CA ARG A 209 3.38 15.35 -45.62
C ARG A 209 4.07 14.02 -45.45
N PHE A 210 3.47 13.11 -44.72
CA PHE A 210 4.16 11.88 -44.35
C PHE A 210 4.46 10.97 -45.54
N ASP A 211 3.66 11.01 -46.59
CA ASP A 211 3.92 10.35 -47.87
C ASP A 211 4.80 11.18 -48.83
N GLY A 212 5.23 12.36 -48.41
CA GLY A 212 6.03 13.30 -49.21
C GLY A 212 5.22 14.27 -50.06
N VAL A 213 3.90 14.33 -49.89
CA VAL A 213 3.01 15.21 -50.64
C VAL A 213 2.16 16.06 -49.73
N ALA A 214 2.34 17.37 -49.80
CA ALA A 214 1.51 18.29 -49.03
C ALA A 214 0.26 18.68 -49.83
N ARG A 215 -0.71 17.79 -50.01
CA ARG A 215 -1.97 18.07 -50.73
C ARG A 215 -3.14 17.51 -49.92
N GLY A 216 -4.25 18.23 -49.90
CA GLY A 216 -5.55 17.80 -49.37
C GLY A 216 -5.95 18.36 -48.02
N SER A 217 -7.15 18.01 -47.59
CA SER A 217 -7.75 18.50 -46.35
C SER A 217 -7.93 17.39 -45.29
N ASN A 218 -7.59 16.16 -45.61
CA ASN A 218 -7.80 15.01 -44.72
C ASN A 218 -6.51 14.62 -44.02
N GLY A 219 -6.55 14.39 -42.72
CA GLY A 219 -5.42 13.83 -41.97
C GLY A 219 -5.07 12.43 -42.45
N GLU A 220 -3.79 12.18 -42.59
CA GLU A 220 -3.25 10.86 -42.96
C GLU A 220 -2.97 10.01 -41.73
N GLY A 221 -2.81 8.73 -41.97
CA GLY A 221 -2.53 7.81 -40.87
C GLY A 221 -2.24 6.40 -41.30
N MET A 222 -1.93 5.60 -40.32
CA MET A 222 -1.66 4.18 -40.52
C MET A 222 -2.38 3.35 -39.47
N ILE A 223 -3.17 2.39 -39.92
CA ILE A 223 -3.76 1.38 -39.06
C ILE A 223 -2.89 0.14 -39.12
N SER A 224 -2.45 -0.36 -37.98
CA SER A 224 -1.72 -1.61 -37.86
C SER A 224 -2.47 -2.60 -36.97
N VAL A 225 -2.40 -3.86 -37.34
CA VAL A 225 -2.86 -4.98 -36.53
C VAL A 225 -1.72 -5.95 -36.38
N THR A 226 -1.30 -6.22 -35.14
CA THR A 226 -0.18 -7.10 -34.84
C THR A 226 -0.58 -8.19 -33.86
N LEU A 227 -0.09 -9.40 -34.09
CA LEU A 227 -0.11 -10.53 -33.18
C LEU A 227 1.29 -10.71 -32.61
N GLY A 228 1.41 -10.87 -31.30
CA GLY A 228 2.70 -10.88 -30.66
C GLY A 228 2.75 -11.69 -29.39
N LEU A 229 3.93 -11.66 -28.77
CA LEU A 229 4.22 -12.24 -27.48
C LEU A 229 4.80 -11.18 -26.55
N SER A 230 4.37 -11.22 -25.31
CA SER A 230 4.85 -10.34 -24.25
C SER A 230 5.46 -11.17 -23.12
N PHE A 231 6.73 -10.94 -22.84
CA PHE A 231 7.51 -11.62 -21.81
C PHE A 231 7.58 -10.76 -20.56
N LYS A 232 7.05 -11.27 -19.45
CA LYS A 232 7.07 -10.60 -18.16
C LYS A 232 8.38 -10.87 -17.45
N LEU A 233 9.04 -9.80 -17.03
CA LEU A 233 10.33 -9.84 -16.35
C LEU A 233 10.15 -9.57 -14.84
N ASN A 234 11.13 -10.04 -14.05
CA ASN A 234 11.25 -9.78 -12.62
C ASN A 234 9.99 -10.10 -11.79
N ARG A 235 9.84 -9.44 -10.64
CA ARG A 235 8.67 -9.59 -9.77
C ARG A 235 7.41 -9.09 -10.48
N ARG A 236 6.37 -9.87 -10.39
CA ARG A 236 5.07 -9.63 -11.05
C ARG A 236 3.97 -9.52 -10.02
N GLY A 237 2.91 -8.84 -10.44
CA GLY A 237 1.74 -8.66 -9.62
C GLY A 237 1.83 -7.47 -8.66
N PHE A 238 0.69 -7.16 -8.08
CA PHE A 238 0.53 -6.05 -7.15
C PHE A 238 -0.07 -6.59 -5.86
N LYS A 239 0.54 -6.26 -4.73
CA LYS A 239 -0.02 -6.54 -3.42
C LYS A 239 -0.85 -5.36 -2.96
N ARG A 240 -2.00 -5.63 -2.37
CA ARG A 240 -2.76 -4.59 -1.69
C ARG A 240 -2.05 -4.24 -0.39
N VAL A 241 -2.08 -2.96 -0.04
CA VAL A 241 -1.74 -2.52 1.31
C VAL A 241 -2.76 -3.18 2.24
N ALA A 242 -2.27 -3.93 3.22
CA ALA A 242 -3.15 -4.49 4.24
C ALA A 242 -3.90 -3.32 4.91
N PRO A 243 -5.23 -3.41 5.09
CA PRO A 243 -5.93 -2.40 5.87
C PRO A 243 -5.23 -2.29 7.23
N PRO A 244 -5.09 -1.08 7.78
CA PRO A 244 -4.54 -0.93 9.12
C PRO A 244 -5.34 -1.84 10.06
N VAL A 245 -4.62 -2.67 10.81
CA VAL A 245 -5.25 -3.46 11.86
C VAL A 245 -5.82 -2.44 12.84
N VAL A 246 -7.12 -2.24 12.78
CA VAL A 246 -7.82 -1.44 13.80
C VAL A 246 -7.74 -2.26 15.08
N PRO A 247 -7.03 -1.79 16.12
CA PRO A 247 -6.98 -2.53 17.37
C PRO A 247 -8.41 -2.78 17.88
N ASP A 248 -8.68 -3.98 18.32
CA ASP A 248 -9.94 -4.27 18.98
C ASP A 248 -9.95 -3.57 20.34
N TYR A 249 -10.66 -2.46 20.42
CA TYR A 249 -10.83 -1.70 21.65
C TYR A 249 -11.94 -2.26 22.57
N THR A 250 -12.67 -3.29 22.16
CA THR A 250 -13.76 -3.90 22.94
C THR A 250 -13.33 -4.32 24.35
N PRO A 251 -12.15 -4.95 24.55
CA PRO A 251 -11.70 -5.30 25.89
C PRO A 251 -11.48 -4.07 26.79
N TYR A 252 -10.96 -2.99 26.21
CA TYR A 252 -10.73 -1.74 26.93
C TYR A 252 -12.05 -1.03 27.27
N GLN A 253 -13.01 -1.01 26.36
CA GLN A 253 -14.34 -0.46 26.59
C GLN A 253 -15.08 -1.24 27.68
N ASN A 254 -15.00 -2.57 27.67
CA ASN A 254 -15.56 -3.42 28.71
C ASN A 254 -14.89 -3.16 30.06
N ARG A 255 -13.57 -2.96 30.07
CA ARG A 255 -12.83 -2.62 31.29
C ARG A 255 -13.19 -1.25 31.84
N ILE A 256 -13.33 -0.25 30.96
CA ILE A 256 -13.80 1.10 31.36
C ILE A 256 -15.17 1.01 32.00
N LYS A 257 -16.11 0.30 31.36
CA LYS A 257 -17.47 0.12 31.89
C LYS A 257 -17.49 -0.63 33.25
N ALA A 258 -16.62 -1.62 33.41
CA ALA A 258 -16.48 -2.32 34.71
C ALA A 258 -15.93 -1.35 35.78
N LEU A 259 -14.90 -0.57 35.46
CA LEU A 259 -14.34 0.42 36.40
C LEU A 259 -15.32 1.54 36.73
N GLU A 260 -16.14 1.97 35.78
CA GLU A 260 -17.22 2.95 36.04
C GLU A 260 -18.24 2.41 37.03
N ASN A 261 -18.65 1.12 36.88
CA ASN A 261 -19.55 0.45 37.81
C ASN A 261 -18.92 0.30 39.20
N ASP A 262 -17.65 -0.11 39.27
CA ASP A 262 -16.90 -0.24 40.52
C ASP A 262 -16.80 1.13 41.24
N ASN A 263 -16.51 2.21 40.47
CA ASN A 263 -16.48 3.56 41.03
C ASN A 263 -17.84 4.03 41.57
N ALA A 264 -18.93 3.69 40.86
CA ALA A 264 -20.27 4.03 41.31
C ALA A 264 -20.60 3.28 42.60
N ASP A 265 -20.25 1.97 42.70
CA ASP A 265 -20.43 1.16 43.93
C ASP A 265 -19.60 1.72 45.10
N LEU A 266 -18.31 2.04 44.85
CA LEU A 266 -17.45 2.64 45.85
C LEU A 266 -17.96 4.01 46.32
N ALA A 267 -18.50 4.83 45.40
CA ALA A 267 -19.12 6.09 45.76
C ALA A 267 -20.36 5.90 46.67
N GLY A 268 -21.18 4.87 46.35
CA GLY A 268 -22.31 4.49 47.18
C GLY A 268 -21.90 4.02 48.58
N ARG A 269 -20.90 3.15 48.65
CA ARG A 269 -20.33 2.69 49.94
C ARG A 269 -19.74 3.81 50.76
N ASN A 270 -18.99 4.74 50.11
CA ASN A 270 -18.44 5.90 50.79
C ASN A 270 -19.53 6.77 51.38
N LYS A 271 -20.62 7.00 50.63
CA LYS A 271 -21.77 7.76 51.16
C LYS A 271 -22.40 7.10 52.38
N THR A 272 -22.57 5.75 52.33
CA THR A 272 -23.09 4.99 53.47
C THR A 272 -22.17 5.05 54.70
N LEU A 273 -20.85 4.84 54.45
CA LEU A 273 -19.85 4.94 55.53
C LEU A 273 -19.76 6.36 56.15
N LEU A 274 -19.91 7.40 55.35
CA LEU A 274 -19.97 8.79 55.88
C LEU A 274 -21.19 8.97 56.75
N ALA A 275 -22.37 8.48 56.34
CA ALA A 275 -23.57 8.57 57.14
C ALA A 275 -23.45 7.76 58.46
N GLU A 276 -22.84 6.57 58.37
CA GLU A 276 -22.58 5.71 59.54
C GLU A 276 -21.56 6.37 60.50
N ASN A 277 -20.51 6.97 59.97
CA ASN A 277 -19.55 7.73 60.76
C ASN A 277 -20.18 8.97 61.44
N GLU A 278 -21.07 9.69 60.78
CA GLU A 278 -21.83 10.78 61.42
C GLU A 278 -22.76 10.25 62.52
N ALA A 279 -23.45 9.14 62.27
CA ALA A 279 -24.28 8.51 63.28
C ALA A 279 -23.49 8.03 64.49
N LEU A 280 -22.29 7.46 64.26
CA LEU A 280 -21.37 7.03 65.32
C LEU A 280 -20.80 8.22 66.12
N ARG A 281 -20.48 9.34 65.47
CA ARG A 281 -20.00 10.58 66.11
C ARG A 281 -21.07 11.23 66.98
N ASN A 282 -22.33 11.12 66.56
CA ASN A 282 -23.45 11.69 67.35
C ASN A 282 -23.92 10.76 68.48
N ARG A 283 -23.38 9.52 68.62
CA ARG A 283 -23.51 8.74 69.84
C ARG A 283 -22.56 9.27 70.87
N GLN A 284 -23.05 9.64 72.03
CA GLN A 284 -22.23 10.16 73.15
C GLN A 284 -21.03 9.24 73.42
N PRO A 285 -19.83 9.78 73.70
CA PRO A 285 -18.62 9.01 73.82
C PRO A 285 -18.64 8.19 75.13
N GLU A 286 -18.77 6.88 74.98
CA GLU A 286 -18.25 5.96 75.94
C GLU A 286 -16.73 6.00 75.85
N LYS A 287 -16.05 6.24 76.99
CA LYS A 287 -14.59 6.38 77.08
C LYS A 287 -13.91 5.10 76.55
N GLU A 288 -13.55 5.05 75.31
CA GLU A 288 -12.67 3.99 74.77
C GLU A 288 -11.23 4.45 74.73
N THR A 289 -10.38 3.61 75.30
CA THR A 289 -8.93 3.63 75.24
C THR A 289 -8.44 3.68 73.80
N VAL A 290 -7.56 4.64 73.49
CA VAL A 290 -6.94 4.82 72.17
C VAL A 290 -6.22 3.56 71.76
N SER A 291 -6.82 2.78 70.85
CA SER A 291 -6.16 1.71 70.10
C SER A 291 -5.28 2.37 69.01
N SER A 292 -4.00 2.04 69.03
CA SER A 292 -2.98 2.51 68.10
C SER A 292 -3.41 2.28 66.61
N VAL A 293 -3.51 3.34 65.84
CA VAL A 293 -3.67 3.27 64.37
C VAL A 293 -2.41 2.61 63.80
N SER A 294 -2.55 1.35 63.44
CA SER A 294 -1.46 0.62 62.76
C SER A 294 -1.24 1.26 61.38
N ALA A 295 -0.06 1.80 61.15
CA ALA A 295 0.30 2.35 59.85
C ALA A 295 0.28 1.25 58.78
N SER A 296 -0.48 1.45 57.70
CA SER A 296 -0.54 0.51 56.56
C SER A 296 0.80 0.44 55.84
N PRO A 297 1.19 -0.71 55.27
CA PRO A 297 2.41 -0.84 54.48
C PRO A 297 2.45 0.11 53.27
N VAL A 298 3.64 0.58 52.88
CA VAL A 298 3.88 1.29 51.60
C VAL A 298 4.81 0.45 50.74
N VAL A 299 4.57 0.48 49.42
CA VAL A 299 5.40 -0.17 48.43
C VAL A 299 6.09 0.93 47.57
N LEU A 300 7.40 0.82 47.44
CA LEU A 300 8.26 1.74 46.66
C LEU A 300 8.84 0.96 45.47
N PHE A 301 8.55 1.39 44.27
CA PHE A 301 8.93 0.66 43.05
C PHE A 301 10.26 1.18 42.48
N PHE A 302 10.98 0.27 41.79
CA PHE A 302 12.27 0.56 41.20
C PHE A 302 12.27 0.22 39.70
N ALA A 303 12.93 1.07 38.93
CA ALA A 303 13.18 0.76 37.51
C ALA A 303 14.08 -0.47 37.36
N ILE A 304 13.98 -1.16 36.23
CA ILE A 304 14.80 -2.33 35.92
C ILE A 304 16.29 -2.01 36.04
N GLY A 305 17.05 -2.88 36.73
CA GLY A 305 18.49 -2.70 36.97
C GLY A 305 18.87 -1.53 37.87
N LYS A 306 17.92 -0.79 38.45
CA LYS A 306 18.19 0.34 39.35
C LYS A 306 17.95 -0.03 40.81
N ALA A 307 18.75 0.57 41.67
CA ALA A 307 18.63 0.49 43.13
C ALA A 307 18.39 1.87 43.75
N THR A 308 17.99 2.87 42.94
CA THR A 308 17.63 4.23 43.39
C THR A 308 16.18 4.51 43.00
N LEU A 309 15.47 5.23 43.83
CA LEU A 309 14.09 5.65 43.57
C LEU A 309 14.06 6.86 42.61
N ASP A 310 13.04 6.88 41.78
CA ASP A 310 12.74 8.06 40.98
C ASP A 310 12.11 9.20 41.84
N LYS A 311 11.89 10.34 41.23
CA LYS A 311 11.35 11.52 41.91
C LYS A 311 9.95 11.28 42.49
N LYS A 312 9.14 10.49 41.82
CA LYS A 312 7.77 10.15 42.20
C LYS A 312 7.75 9.23 43.43
N GLU A 313 8.58 8.19 43.43
CA GLU A 313 8.70 7.29 44.56
C GLU A 313 9.39 7.95 45.78
N LEU A 314 10.30 8.86 45.56
CA LEU A 314 10.86 9.67 46.66
C LEU A 314 9.78 10.56 47.33
N THR A 315 8.86 11.09 46.56
CA THR A 315 7.74 11.86 47.10
C THR A 315 6.77 10.95 47.90
N ASN A 316 6.50 9.77 47.41
CA ASN A 316 5.70 8.77 48.11
C ASN A 316 6.33 8.37 49.46
N LEU A 317 7.64 8.13 49.46
CA LEU A 317 8.37 7.84 50.70
C LEU A 317 8.32 9.01 51.69
N GLU A 318 8.52 10.23 51.24
CA GLU A 318 8.46 11.43 52.06
C GLU A 318 7.08 11.59 52.72
N PHE A 319 6.01 11.39 51.95
CA PHE A 319 4.65 11.43 52.46
C PHE A 319 4.42 10.34 53.51
N TYR A 320 4.88 9.11 53.24
CA TYR A 320 4.76 8.01 54.20
C TYR A 320 5.55 8.25 55.48
N VAL A 321 6.75 8.79 55.40
CA VAL A 321 7.54 9.15 56.57
C VAL A 321 6.82 10.19 57.43
N LYS A 322 6.22 11.21 56.80
CA LYS A 322 5.53 12.26 57.53
C LYS A 322 4.25 11.78 58.25
N HIS A 323 3.47 10.96 57.54
CA HIS A 323 2.12 10.62 58.00
C HIS A 323 1.99 9.23 58.66
N ALA A 324 2.98 8.34 58.50
CA ALA A 324 2.99 7.02 59.08
C ALA A 324 4.16 6.82 60.06
N ILE A 325 5.40 6.91 59.58
CA ILE A 325 6.58 6.58 60.38
C ILE A 325 6.78 7.54 61.57
N LYS A 326 6.61 8.85 61.33
CA LYS A 326 6.76 9.89 62.38
C LYS A 326 5.52 10.01 63.28
N ALA A 327 4.36 9.54 62.80
CA ALA A 327 3.13 9.56 63.58
C ALA A 327 3.14 8.54 64.72
N ASP A 328 3.70 7.37 64.47
CA ASP A 328 3.85 6.35 65.51
C ASP A 328 5.34 6.21 65.90
N LYS A 329 5.72 6.79 67.03
CA LYS A 329 7.11 6.82 67.49
C LYS A 329 7.61 5.48 68.02
N ASN A 330 6.72 4.56 68.34
CA ASN A 330 7.06 3.29 69.01
C ASN A 330 7.08 2.11 68.01
N LYS A 331 6.46 2.23 66.83
CA LYS A 331 6.41 1.14 65.83
C LYS A 331 7.79 0.88 65.23
N ILE A 332 8.14 -0.39 65.14
CA ILE A 332 9.31 -0.89 64.37
C ILE A 332 8.84 -1.22 62.96
N PHE A 333 9.51 -0.71 61.99
CA PHE A 333 9.20 -0.93 60.58
C PHE A 333 10.20 -1.91 59.98
N THR A 334 9.66 -2.84 59.15
CA THR A 334 10.49 -3.80 58.39
C THR A 334 10.60 -3.35 56.94
N LEU A 335 11.81 -3.19 56.45
CA LEU A 335 12.11 -2.91 55.04
C LEU A 335 12.35 -4.23 54.31
N ILE A 336 11.51 -4.58 53.35
CA ILE A 336 11.61 -5.81 52.61
C ILE A 336 11.96 -5.47 51.14
N GLY A 337 13.21 -5.76 50.76
CA GLY A 337 13.66 -5.60 49.39
C GLY A 337 13.36 -6.82 48.54
N SER A 338 12.88 -6.59 47.34
CA SER A 338 12.56 -7.65 46.36
C SER A 338 13.06 -7.29 44.94
N ALA A 339 13.18 -8.32 44.12
CA ALA A 339 13.49 -8.24 42.71
C ALA A 339 12.54 -9.16 41.93
N ASP A 340 12.31 -8.85 40.65
CA ASP A 340 11.46 -9.68 39.84
C ASP A 340 12.18 -10.96 39.37
N LYS A 341 11.45 -12.08 39.36
CA LYS A 341 11.94 -13.39 38.95
C LYS A 341 12.10 -13.53 37.43
N ALA A 342 11.46 -12.67 36.66
CA ALA A 342 11.43 -12.78 35.21
C ALA A 342 12.69 -12.21 34.56
N THR A 343 13.49 -11.40 35.27
CA THR A 343 14.68 -10.77 34.72
C THR A 343 15.91 -10.95 35.65
N GLY A 344 17.08 -11.16 35.05
CA GLY A 344 18.35 -11.33 35.79
C GLY A 344 18.59 -12.75 36.32
N SER A 345 19.78 -12.97 36.88
CA SER A 345 20.10 -14.21 37.59
C SER A 345 19.69 -14.09 39.07
N LYS A 346 19.54 -15.23 39.74
CA LYS A 346 19.19 -15.27 41.17
C LYS A 346 20.18 -14.48 42.03
N GLU A 347 21.48 -14.55 41.72
CA GLU A 347 22.56 -13.82 42.42
C GLU A 347 22.45 -12.31 42.18
N LEU A 348 22.13 -11.92 40.93
CA LEU A 348 21.88 -10.52 40.59
C LEU A 348 20.63 -9.99 41.30
N ASN A 349 19.56 -10.74 41.33
CA ASN A 349 18.30 -10.37 41.97
C ASN A 349 18.46 -10.27 43.50
N GLN A 350 19.20 -11.16 44.12
CA GLN A 350 19.54 -11.05 45.53
C GLN A 350 20.30 -9.76 45.82
N ARG A 351 21.35 -9.45 45.04
CA ARG A 351 22.15 -8.23 45.20
C ARG A 351 21.31 -6.97 44.96
N LEU A 352 20.46 -6.96 43.94
CA LEU A 352 19.59 -5.81 43.68
C LEU A 352 18.57 -5.59 44.80
N SER A 353 18.01 -6.64 45.37
CA SER A 353 17.07 -6.54 46.49
C SER A 353 17.75 -5.95 47.74
N GLU A 354 18.99 -6.37 48.03
CA GLU A 354 19.81 -5.83 49.12
C GLU A 354 20.13 -4.35 48.88
N GLN A 355 20.57 -3.98 47.69
CA GLN A 355 20.93 -2.61 47.35
C GLN A 355 19.72 -1.67 47.44
N ARG A 356 18.54 -2.09 46.95
CA ARG A 356 17.29 -1.34 47.03
C ARG A 356 16.88 -1.11 48.48
N MET A 357 16.86 -2.16 49.27
CA MET A 357 16.54 -2.11 50.69
C MET A 357 17.52 -1.18 51.43
N GLN A 358 18.82 -1.33 51.17
CA GLN A 358 19.84 -0.49 51.80
C GLN A 358 19.68 0.99 51.41
N TYR A 359 19.36 1.26 50.14
CA TYR A 359 19.10 2.64 49.68
C TYR A 359 17.92 3.30 50.41
N VAL A 360 16.80 2.55 50.59
CA VAL A 360 15.66 3.07 51.33
C VAL A 360 16.00 3.25 52.83
N TYR A 361 16.75 2.29 53.40
CA TYR A 361 17.21 2.40 54.78
C TYR A 361 18.07 3.66 54.99
N ASP A 362 19.01 3.92 54.09
CA ASP A 362 19.90 5.12 54.16
C ASP A 362 19.10 6.43 53.99
N LEU A 363 18.08 6.44 53.15
CA LEU A 363 17.17 7.58 53.06
C LEU A 363 16.41 7.79 54.36
N LEU A 364 15.85 6.73 54.96
CA LEU A 364 15.10 6.82 56.20
C LEU A 364 15.97 7.30 57.37
N THR A 365 17.20 6.78 57.47
CA THR A 365 18.10 7.15 58.57
C THR A 365 18.78 8.50 58.34
N ASN A 366 19.43 8.71 57.18
CA ASN A 366 20.29 9.84 56.95
C ASN A 366 19.54 11.10 56.51
N LYS A 367 18.48 10.92 55.65
CA LYS A 367 17.72 12.07 55.15
C LYS A 367 16.52 12.43 56.05
N TYR A 368 15.81 11.40 56.53
CA TYR A 368 14.57 11.64 57.29
C TYR A 368 14.72 11.51 58.81
N GLY A 369 15.90 11.09 59.30
CA GLY A 369 16.25 11.06 60.71
C GLY A 369 15.48 10.02 61.52
N ILE A 370 15.11 8.86 60.90
CA ILE A 370 14.46 7.78 61.61
C ILE A 370 15.53 6.94 62.33
N PRO A 371 15.36 6.68 63.65
CA PRO A 371 16.31 5.90 64.42
C PRO A 371 16.51 4.50 63.91
N ALA A 372 17.75 4.00 63.82
CA ALA A 372 18.13 2.75 63.25
C ALA A 372 17.51 1.54 63.94
N ASP A 373 17.27 1.61 65.25
CA ASP A 373 16.64 0.59 66.06
C ASP A 373 15.14 0.39 65.75
N ARG A 374 14.55 1.35 65.04
CA ARG A 374 13.18 1.27 64.55
C ARG A 374 13.07 0.64 63.14
N LEU A 375 14.17 0.28 62.54
CA LEU A 375 14.20 -0.24 61.17
C LEU A 375 14.85 -1.60 61.11
N LYS A 376 14.03 -2.63 60.75
CA LYS A 376 14.54 -3.98 60.42
C LYS A 376 14.73 -4.13 58.92
N LYS A 377 15.75 -4.87 58.52
CA LYS A 377 16.10 -5.12 57.13
C LYS A 377 15.92 -6.55 56.73
N ARG A 378 15.26 -6.82 55.58
CA ARG A 378 15.10 -8.15 55.01
C ARG A 378 15.15 -8.06 53.47
N ALA A 379 16.10 -8.73 52.86
CA ALA A 379 16.17 -8.83 51.40
C ALA A 379 15.72 -10.24 50.98
N GLU A 380 14.77 -10.33 50.10
CA GLU A 380 14.14 -11.58 49.65
C GLU A 380 14.57 -12.02 48.24
N GLY A 381 15.40 -11.22 47.53
CA GLY A 381 15.78 -11.53 46.15
C GLY A 381 14.55 -11.62 45.25
N ASP A 382 14.47 -12.72 44.53
CA ASP A 382 13.33 -13.09 43.69
C ASP A 382 12.49 -14.25 44.21
N THR A 383 12.71 -14.66 45.48
CA THR A 383 12.10 -15.85 46.06
C THR A 383 10.65 -15.67 46.51
N ASN A 384 10.25 -14.43 46.78
CA ASN A 384 8.93 -14.13 47.33
C ASN A 384 8.27 -12.98 46.56
N ASN A 385 7.96 -13.22 45.26
CA ASN A 385 7.27 -12.27 44.44
C ASN A 385 5.77 -12.18 44.86
N ARG A 386 5.36 -10.98 45.28
CA ARG A 386 4.01 -10.73 45.83
C ARG A 386 3.01 -10.24 44.81
N PHE A 387 3.49 -9.74 43.67
CA PHE A 387 2.66 -9.19 42.61
C PHE A 387 2.69 -10.11 41.40
N ALA A 388 1.56 -10.19 40.68
CA ALA A 388 1.44 -11.00 39.47
C ALA A 388 2.29 -10.47 38.34
N GLU A 389 2.36 -9.13 38.22
CA GLU A 389 3.17 -8.43 37.22
C GLU A 389 4.63 -8.42 37.67
N PRO A 390 5.57 -8.95 36.88
CA PRO A 390 6.98 -9.07 37.26
C PRO A 390 7.60 -7.73 37.66
N GLU A 391 7.29 -6.64 36.94
CA GLU A 391 7.84 -5.32 37.20
C GLU A 391 7.48 -4.76 38.58
N LEU A 392 6.33 -5.13 39.14
CA LEU A 392 5.90 -4.65 40.47
C LEU A 392 6.68 -5.33 41.60
N ASN A 393 7.37 -6.43 41.31
CA ASN A 393 8.22 -7.10 42.28
C ASN A 393 9.63 -6.43 42.41
N ARG A 394 9.93 -5.45 41.58
CA ARG A 394 11.11 -4.59 41.76
C ARG A 394 10.83 -3.52 42.81
N ALA A 395 10.75 -3.92 44.07
CA ALA A 395 10.19 -3.07 45.11
C ALA A 395 10.92 -3.14 46.46
N VAL A 396 10.67 -2.13 47.28
CA VAL A 396 10.90 -2.19 48.72
C VAL A 396 9.55 -1.92 49.43
N ILE A 397 9.14 -2.82 50.27
CA ILE A 397 7.96 -2.68 51.12
C ILE A 397 8.39 -2.22 52.48
N VAL A 398 7.73 -1.20 53.03
CA VAL A 398 7.91 -0.71 54.41
C VAL A 398 6.63 -0.99 55.18
N GLU A 399 6.70 -1.96 56.10
CA GLU A 399 5.56 -2.44 56.89
C GLU A 399 5.81 -2.42 58.41
#